data_eb9bce18f16b760d5f9c0eb792058887
#
_entry.id   eb9bce18f16b760d5f9c0eb792058887
#
_cell.length_a   1.000
_cell.length_b   1.000
_cell.length_c   1.000
_cell.angle_alpha   90.00
_cell.angle_beta   90.00
_cell.angle_gamma   90.00
#
_symmetry.space_group_name_H-M   'P 1'
#
loop_
_entity.id
_entity.type
_entity.pdbx_description
1 polymer ?
#
loop_
_entity_poly.entity_id
_entity_poly.type
_entity_poly.pdbx_seq_one_letter_code
_entity_poly.pdbx_strand_id
1 'polypeptide(L)'
;MEIATTKIAISDIILDEAIYPRDRIDQKRVGIFAANIRDGFIFDPLEVEPVPGRPGTYRILDGAHRWSAYKSTGVTEVDVIIKDLAGFDPLLYAAKKAIGPRQLTEEETRKTARRAFQNNPRLTSSEIGTVIGRSRQAVDSYIADLRAATQMELELKIFRMNRLGIPQERIAKRFGVLQRTISNHLAKMPGLAYLLNTDLSRGFTVSQVAQKHGWTEPMVWSLALEDKDDLQRFEELNWGLRTWDLWDWNDCDRRFGDDWPGRIPAQMIAHILYFFSRQNDLVFDPMGGGGVTSDVCLAFNRRCWTADMIDRPATRPEIEPYVWDIHGDFKMGGETAGFFNAKQKPDLIICDPPSFDKTRDDCIPKSISTLPRQEYLDFLEGLFSFMKRHTKKTTRLACIMAEWRDFENSPAADENSETSILIDDYLRILNKTGWRHTHIIQAPLSAERCSAEVVSAMKEKRILGVTSRYVIVLKQ
;
A
#
# COMPACT_ATOMS: atom_id res chain seq x y z
N MET A 1 -20.92 27.01 34.45
CA MET A 1 -20.88 25.56 34.26
C MET A 1 -19.61 25.07 34.93
N GLU A 2 -19.72 24.31 36.01
CA GLU A 2 -18.57 23.63 36.60
C GLU A 2 -18.02 22.64 35.59
N ILE A 3 -16.72 22.74 35.28
CA ILE A 3 -16.05 21.83 34.38
C ILE A 3 -15.86 20.52 35.16
N ALA A 4 -16.49 19.43 34.72
CA ALA A 4 -16.36 18.13 35.37
C ALA A 4 -14.89 17.69 35.38
N THR A 5 -14.33 17.50 36.57
CA THR A 5 -12.98 16.96 36.76
C THR A 5 -13.08 15.51 37.23
N THR A 6 -12.10 14.72 36.81
CA THR A 6 -11.97 13.29 37.16
C THR A 6 -10.57 13.06 37.73
N LYS A 7 -10.45 12.23 38.79
CA LYS A 7 -9.14 11.80 39.29
C LYS A 7 -8.59 10.65 38.46
N ILE A 8 -7.37 10.78 37.99
CA ILE A 8 -6.67 9.75 37.25
C ILE A 8 -5.30 9.50 37.91
N ALA A 9 -4.89 8.21 37.90
CA ALA A 9 -3.57 7.84 38.40
C ALA A 9 -2.50 8.48 37.48
N ILE A 10 -1.47 9.06 38.09
CA ILE A 10 -0.42 9.75 37.33
C ILE A 10 0.37 8.80 36.43
N SER A 11 0.38 7.49 36.76
CA SER A 11 0.97 6.42 35.93
C SER A 11 0.26 6.23 34.59
N ASP A 12 -1.04 6.55 34.55
CA ASP A 12 -1.90 6.36 33.38
C ASP A 12 -1.86 7.56 32.43
N ILE A 13 -1.12 8.60 32.82
CA ILE A 13 -0.96 9.83 32.06
C ILE A 13 0.47 9.87 31.47
N ILE A 14 0.57 10.03 30.15
CA ILE A 14 1.83 10.10 29.43
C ILE A 14 2.07 11.47 28.80
N LEU A 15 3.34 11.86 28.71
CA LEU A 15 3.76 12.94 27.83
C LEU A 15 4.03 12.34 26.44
N ASP A 16 3.18 12.64 25.50
CA ASP A 16 3.36 12.23 24.11
C ASP A 16 4.18 13.29 23.37
N GLU A 17 5.42 12.94 23.02
CA GLU A 17 6.32 13.85 22.31
C GLU A 17 5.78 14.22 20.90
N ALA A 18 4.94 13.37 20.31
CA ALA A 18 4.34 13.65 19.02
C ALA A 18 3.41 14.88 19.05
N ILE A 19 2.77 15.14 20.19
CA ILE A 19 1.85 16.29 20.36
C ILE A 19 2.40 17.39 21.26
N TYR A 20 3.55 17.18 21.90
CA TYR A 20 4.16 18.20 22.77
C TYR A 20 4.83 19.30 21.93
N PRO A 21 4.41 20.58 22.04
CA PRO A 21 4.85 21.63 21.11
C PRO A 21 6.21 22.26 21.45
N ARG A 22 6.83 21.88 22.59
CA ARG A 22 8.12 22.39 23.00
C ARG A 22 9.22 21.35 22.83
N ASP A 23 10.49 21.80 22.71
CA ASP A 23 11.62 20.91 22.56
C ASP A 23 11.89 20.05 23.80
N ARG A 24 11.63 20.61 24.99
CA ARG A 24 11.85 19.92 26.27
C ARG A 24 11.02 20.54 27.41
N ILE A 25 10.82 19.77 28.47
CA ILE A 25 10.25 20.27 29.72
C ILE A 25 11.29 21.13 30.43
N ASP A 26 10.89 22.33 30.88
CA ASP A 26 11.72 23.24 31.65
C ASP A 26 11.87 22.73 33.10
N GLN A 27 13.01 22.13 33.43
CA GLN A 27 13.28 21.53 34.74
C GLN A 27 13.29 22.56 35.88
N LYS A 28 13.68 23.80 35.60
CA LYS A 28 13.63 24.90 36.54
C LYS A 28 12.18 25.17 37.02
N ARG A 29 11.26 25.19 36.05
CA ARG A 29 9.83 25.38 36.30
C ARG A 29 9.22 24.17 37.02
N VAL A 30 9.63 22.97 36.63
CA VAL A 30 9.22 21.74 37.35
C VAL A 30 9.64 21.81 38.83
N GLY A 31 10.88 22.25 39.11
CA GLY A 31 11.35 22.43 40.51
C GLY A 31 10.53 23.42 41.29
N ILE A 32 10.15 24.57 40.70
CA ILE A 32 9.28 25.57 41.34
C ILE A 32 7.89 24.96 41.63
N PHE A 33 7.31 24.26 40.66
CA PHE A 33 5.98 23.65 40.88
C PHE A 33 6.04 22.51 41.90
N ALA A 34 7.12 21.73 41.93
CA ALA A 34 7.31 20.69 42.93
C ALA A 34 7.44 21.26 44.34
N ALA A 35 8.09 22.42 44.52
CA ALA A 35 8.14 23.14 45.79
C ALA A 35 6.74 23.58 46.20
N ASN A 36 5.99 24.23 45.31
CA ASN A 36 4.61 24.67 45.59
C ASN A 36 3.69 23.51 45.96
N ILE A 37 3.84 22.35 45.33
CA ILE A 37 3.05 21.14 45.67
C ILE A 37 3.38 20.68 47.09
N ARG A 38 4.65 20.70 47.51
CA ARG A 38 5.04 20.35 48.89
C ARG A 38 4.51 21.34 49.92
N ASP A 39 4.38 22.59 49.51
CA ASP A 39 3.80 23.66 50.34
C ASP A 39 2.25 23.66 50.36
N GLY A 40 1.62 22.66 49.73
CA GLY A 40 0.17 22.49 49.74
C GLY A 40 -0.58 23.29 48.66
N PHE A 41 0.12 23.88 47.68
CA PHE A 41 -0.56 24.62 46.62
C PHE A 41 -1.27 23.67 45.65
N ILE A 42 -2.53 23.96 45.34
CA ILE A 42 -3.39 23.22 44.43
C ILE A 42 -3.38 23.94 43.08
N PHE A 43 -2.88 23.25 42.03
CA PHE A 43 -2.92 23.79 40.70
C PHE A 43 -4.24 23.45 39.98
N ASP A 44 -4.53 24.18 38.91
CA ASP A 44 -5.62 23.85 37.99
C ASP A 44 -5.46 22.42 37.45
N PRO A 45 -6.59 21.73 37.18
CA PRO A 45 -6.57 20.38 36.61
C PRO A 45 -5.72 20.29 35.30
N LEU A 46 -5.14 19.12 35.06
CA LEU A 46 -4.48 18.85 33.77
C LEU A 46 -5.55 18.68 32.68
N GLU A 47 -5.28 19.08 31.45
CA GLU A 47 -6.11 18.71 30.31
C GLU A 47 -5.49 17.52 29.58
N VAL A 48 -6.28 16.46 29.40
CA VAL A 48 -5.84 15.20 28.80
C VAL A 48 -6.85 14.68 27.81
N GLU A 49 -6.42 13.80 26.92
CA GLU A 49 -7.32 13.01 26.07
C GLU A 49 -6.94 11.52 26.10
N PRO A 50 -7.88 10.59 25.83
CA PRO A 50 -7.57 9.17 25.71
C PRO A 50 -6.59 8.89 24.58
N VAL A 51 -5.64 7.97 24.80
CA VAL A 51 -4.71 7.54 23.75
C VAL A 51 -5.42 6.53 22.84
N PRO A 52 -5.49 6.77 21.51
CA PRO A 52 -6.09 5.83 20.58
C PRO A 52 -5.45 4.43 20.67
N GLY A 53 -6.28 3.39 20.78
CA GLY A 53 -5.81 2.00 20.86
C GLY A 53 -5.21 1.57 22.22
N ARG A 54 -5.22 2.44 23.26
CA ARG A 54 -4.72 2.11 24.61
C ARG A 54 -5.77 2.48 25.68
N PRO A 55 -6.77 1.63 25.91
CA PRO A 55 -7.78 1.90 26.96
C PRO A 55 -7.16 2.17 28.32
N GLY A 56 -7.65 3.18 29.02
CA GLY A 56 -7.15 3.57 30.35
C GLY A 56 -5.89 4.43 30.34
N THR A 57 -5.27 4.70 29.18
CA THR A 57 -4.10 5.58 29.06
C THR A 57 -4.51 6.93 28.48
N TYR A 58 -3.97 8.01 29.05
CA TYR A 58 -4.26 9.38 28.62
C TYR A 58 -2.99 10.12 28.24
N ARG A 59 -3.06 11.03 27.27
CA ARG A 59 -1.94 11.91 26.91
C ARG A 59 -2.25 13.36 27.27
N ILE A 60 -1.21 14.09 27.66
CA ILE A 60 -1.33 15.46 28.15
C ILE A 60 -1.54 16.42 26.98
N LEU A 61 -2.58 17.23 27.06
CA LEU A 61 -2.85 18.36 26.16
C LEU A 61 -2.39 19.68 26.76
N ASP A 62 -2.57 19.88 28.07
CA ASP A 62 -2.04 21.02 28.84
C ASP A 62 -1.61 20.59 30.25
N GLY A 63 -0.60 21.25 30.76
CA GLY A 63 -0.08 21.05 32.10
C GLY A 63 1.13 20.13 32.22
N ALA A 64 1.90 19.90 31.16
CA ALA A 64 3.07 19.01 31.15
C ALA A 64 4.10 19.30 32.29
N HIS A 65 4.34 20.58 32.62
CA HIS A 65 5.22 20.95 33.75
C HIS A 65 4.59 20.59 35.10
N ARG A 66 3.27 20.77 35.25
CA ARG A 66 2.52 20.37 36.45
C ARG A 66 2.56 18.86 36.65
N TRP A 67 2.29 18.11 35.59
CA TRP A 67 2.41 16.65 35.59
C TRP A 67 3.79 16.16 36.00
N SER A 68 4.83 16.75 35.40
CA SER A 68 6.22 16.38 35.72
C SER A 68 6.54 16.70 37.19
N ALA A 69 6.02 17.80 37.74
CA ALA A 69 6.17 18.16 39.14
C ALA A 69 5.43 17.19 40.06
N TYR A 70 4.16 16.85 39.76
CA TYR A 70 3.39 15.84 40.50
C TYR A 70 4.13 14.49 40.53
N LYS A 71 4.64 14.04 39.39
CA LYS A 71 5.44 12.80 39.28
C LYS A 71 6.69 12.85 40.16
N SER A 72 7.40 13.98 40.16
CA SER A 72 8.62 14.17 40.97
C SER A 72 8.39 14.26 42.48
N THR A 73 7.18 14.62 42.90
CA THR A 73 6.78 14.72 44.31
C THR A 73 6.09 13.47 44.86
N GLY A 74 5.91 12.43 44.03
CA GLY A 74 5.30 11.17 44.44
C GLY A 74 3.76 11.20 44.58
N VAL A 75 3.11 12.19 43.96
CA VAL A 75 1.64 12.24 43.91
C VAL A 75 1.15 11.09 43.06
N THR A 76 0.16 10.33 43.54
CA THR A 76 -0.35 9.12 42.89
C THR A 76 -1.54 9.39 41.95
N GLU A 77 -2.36 10.38 42.29
CA GLU A 77 -3.56 10.76 41.53
C GLU A 77 -3.65 12.27 41.35
N VAL A 78 -4.14 12.71 40.21
CA VAL A 78 -4.30 14.13 39.88
C VAL A 78 -5.70 14.41 39.30
N ASP A 79 -6.19 15.61 39.50
CA ASP A 79 -7.42 16.08 38.88
C ASP A 79 -7.16 16.42 37.42
N VAL A 80 -7.99 15.87 36.55
CA VAL A 80 -7.88 16.09 35.11
C VAL A 80 -9.23 16.47 34.49
N ILE A 81 -9.16 17.18 33.38
CA ILE A 81 -10.29 17.43 32.47
C ILE A 81 -10.04 16.60 31.24
N ILE A 82 -10.88 15.59 31.00
CA ILE A 82 -10.80 14.76 29.78
C ILE A 82 -11.46 15.55 28.65
N LYS A 83 -10.69 15.79 27.58
CA LYS A 83 -11.16 16.52 26.41
C LYS A 83 -11.51 15.55 25.27
N ASP A 84 -12.63 15.83 24.63
CA ASP A 84 -12.92 15.33 23.28
C ASP A 84 -12.61 16.47 22.29
N LEU A 85 -11.62 16.25 21.44
CA LEU A 85 -11.18 17.26 20.48
C LEU A 85 -12.03 17.26 19.20
N ALA A 86 -13.00 16.34 19.05
CA ALA A 86 -13.91 16.26 17.92
C ALA A 86 -13.17 16.32 16.55
N GLY A 87 -11.99 15.68 16.47
CA GLY A 87 -11.14 15.65 15.28
C GLY A 87 -10.18 16.84 15.13
N PHE A 88 -10.16 17.78 16.08
CA PHE A 88 -9.13 18.84 16.08
C PHE A 88 -7.76 18.25 16.45
N ASP A 89 -6.71 18.71 15.74
CA ASP A 89 -5.34 18.19 15.92
C ASP A 89 -4.82 18.44 17.35
N PRO A 90 -4.42 17.39 18.10
CA PRO A 90 -3.97 17.53 19.49
C PRO A 90 -2.70 18.37 19.66
N LEU A 91 -1.76 18.33 18.67
CA LEU A 91 -0.56 19.16 18.69
C LEU A 91 -0.94 20.64 18.59
N LEU A 92 -1.86 20.99 17.69
CA LEU A 92 -2.35 22.35 17.55
C LEU A 92 -3.13 22.81 18.78
N TYR A 93 -3.88 21.91 19.42
CA TYR A 93 -4.53 22.21 20.69
C TYR A 93 -3.52 22.53 21.79
N ALA A 94 -2.51 21.68 21.96
CA ALA A 94 -1.45 21.88 22.94
C ALA A 94 -0.63 23.16 22.64
N ALA A 95 -0.36 23.45 21.38
CA ALA A 95 0.32 24.68 20.96
C ALA A 95 -0.50 25.94 21.28
N LYS A 96 -1.83 25.90 21.05
CA LYS A 96 -2.76 27.00 21.42
C LYS A 96 -2.72 27.25 22.93
N LYS A 97 -2.72 26.19 23.76
CA LYS A 97 -2.59 26.31 25.22
C LYS A 97 -1.21 26.82 25.66
N ALA A 98 -0.18 26.58 24.88
CA ALA A 98 1.16 27.09 25.14
C ALA A 98 1.33 28.61 24.86
N ILE A 99 0.34 29.26 24.21
CA ILE A 99 0.28 30.73 24.02
C ILE A 99 -0.18 31.36 25.34
N GLY A 100 0.76 31.55 26.25
CA GLY A 100 0.53 32.13 27.58
C GLY A 100 1.73 32.95 28.03
N PRO A 101 1.99 33.11 29.32
CA PRO A 101 3.07 33.93 29.86
C PRO A 101 4.46 33.59 29.32
N ARG A 102 4.64 32.39 28.79
CA ARG A 102 5.81 31.96 28.05
C ARG A 102 5.38 31.43 26.69
N GLN A 103 5.42 32.29 25.70
CA GLN A 103 5.15 31.95 24.29
C GLN A 103 6.13 30.90 23.78
N LEU A 104 5.76 30.17 22.74
CA LEU A 104 6.66 29.35 21.97
C LEU A 104 7.75 30.22 21.34
N THR A 105 8.98 29.75 21.35
CA THR A 105 10.05 30.38 20.58
C THR A 105 9.74 30.31 19.08
N GLU A 106 10.40 31.10 18.28
CA GLU A 106 10.22 31.07 16.82
C GLU A 106 10.53 29.69 16.25
N GLU A 107 11.56 29.02 16.77
CA GLU A 107 11.93 27.67 16.36
C GLU A 107 10.88 26.63 16.77
N GLU A 108 10.38 26.66 17.99
CA GLU A 108 9.29 25.80 18.46
C GLU A 108 8.00 26.01 17.64
N THR A 109 7.69 27.26 17.29
CA THR A 109 6.57 27.61 16.44
C THR A 109 6.70 27.03 15.05
N ARG A 110 7.89 27.17 14.44
CA ARG A 110 8.21 26.58 13.13
C ARG A 110 8.11 25.07 13.16
N LYS A 111 8.70 24.41 14.16
CA LYS A 111 8.59 22.94 14.34
C LYS A 111 7.15 22.50 14.49
N THR A 112 6.37 23.21 15.29
CA THR A 112 4.94 22.90 15.49
C THR A 112 4.15 23.02 14.20
N ALA A 113 4.34 24.10 13.41
CA ALA A 113 3.69 24.27 12.12
C ALA A 113 4.03 23.13 11.15
N ARG A 114 5.32 22.73 11.09
CA ARG A 114 5.80 21.65 10.23
C ARG A 114 5.19 20.31 10.63
N ARG A 115 5.19 19.98 11.92
CA ARG A 115 4.60 18.75 12.45
C ARG A 115 3.08 18.69 12.20
N ALA A 116 2.36 19.79 12.45
CA ALA A 116 0.93 19.86 12.17
C ALA A 116 0.62 19.59 10.70
N PHE A 117 1.40 20.18 9.77
CA PHE A 117 1.24 19.93 8.35
C PHE A 117 1.61 18.48 7.95
N GLN A 118 2.66 17.90 8.53
CA GLN A 118 3.04 16.51 8.31
C GLN A 118 1.97 15.53 8.77
N ASN A 119 1.36 15.79 9.95
CA ASN A 119 0.26 14.98 10.47
C ASN A 119 -1.01 15.09 9.63
N ASN A 120 -1.30 16.28 9.10
CA ASN A 120 -2.45 16.53 8.24
C ASN A 120 -2.12 17.53 7.11
N PRO A 121 -1.68 17.04 5.93
CA PRO A 121 -1.34 17.89 4.78
C PRO A 121 -2.52 18.67 4.20
N ARG A 122 -3.75 18.42 4.64
CA ARG A 122 -4.94 19.20 4.22
C ARG A 122 -5.09 20.53 4.95
N LEU A 123 -4.38 20.70 6.07
CA LEU A 123 -4.40 21.96 6.82
C LEU A 123 -3.84 23.11 5.97
N THR A 124 -4.59 24.19 5.92
CA THR A 124 -4.14 25.44 5.28
C THR A 124 -3.19 26.21 6.19
N SER A 125 -2.32 27.01 5.62
CA SER A 125 -1.43 27.90 6.38
C SER A 125 -2.20 28.91 7.25
N SER A 126 -3.41 29.27 6.83
CA SER A 126 -4.28 30.17 7.61
C SER A 126 -4.80 29.47 8.88
N GLU A 127 -5.26 28.21 8.76
CA GLU A 127 -5.73 27.42 9.91
C GLU A 127 -4.61 27.20 10.91
N ILE A 128 -3.44 26.74 10.44
CA ILE A 128 -2.27 26.57 11.32
C ILE A 128 -1.91 27.92 11.97
N GLY A 129 -1.80 28.99 11.17
CA GLY A 129 -1.40 30.33 11.62
C GLY A 129 -2.33 30.89 12.70
N THR A 130 -3.64 30.75 12.52
CA THR A 130 -4.65 31.18 13.50
C THR A 130 -4.44 30.48 14.85
N VAL A 131 -4.08 29.20 14.83
CA VAL A 131 -3.91 28.42 16.07
C VAL A 131 -2.59 28.75 16.77
N ILE A 132 -1.49 28.89 16.03
CA ILE A 132 -0.15 29.15 16.63
C ILE A 132 0.19 30.64 16.77
N GLY A 133 -0.76 31.53 16.46
CA GLY A 133 -0.56 32.97 16.57
C GLY A 133 0.43 33.55 15.57
N ARG A 134 0.41 33.08 14.30
CA ARG A 134 1.29 33.54 13.21
C ARG A 134 0.50 33.91 11.96
N SER A 135 1.06 34.80 11.17
CA SER A 135 0.46 35.15 9.88
C SER A 135 0.52 33.94 8.91
N ARG A 136 -0.42 33.90 7.96
CA ARG A 136 -0.41 32.93 6.86
C ARG A 136 0.94 32.88 6.15
N GLN A 137 1.52 34.07 5.85
CA GLN A 137 2.80 34.18 5.15
C GLN A 137 3.96 33.54 5.93
N ALA A 138 4.00 33.73 7.25
CA ALA A 138 5.00 33.10 8.10
C ALA A 138 4.87 31.58 8.05
N VAL A 139 3.65 31.04 8.19
CA VAL A 139 3.41 29.59 8.10
C VAL A 139 3.74 29.06 6.70
N ASP A 140 3.38 29.78 5.62
CA ASP A 140 3.77 29.42 4.26
C ASP A 140 5.29 29.25 4.14
N SER A 141 6.08 30.14 4.74
CA SER A 141 7.55 30.03 4.73
C SER A 141 8.06 28.83 5.56
N TYR A 142 7.39 28.47 6.67
CA TYR A 142 7.80 27.36 7.53
C TYR A 142 7.60 26.00 6.89
N ILE A 143 6.59 25.85 6.03
CA ILE A 143 6.17 24.58 5.44
C ILE A 143 6.33 24.51 3.93
N ALA A 144 6.98 25.51 3.30
CA ALA A 144 7.11 25.60 1.84
C ALA A 144 7.74 24.35 1.22
N ASP A 145 8.81 23.84 1.81
CA ASP A 145 9.49 22.62 1.38
C ASP A 145 8.63 21.38 1.56
N LEU A 146 7.93 21.25 2.69
CA LEU A 146 7.00 20.12 2.93
C LEU A 146 5.83 20.13 1.94
N ARG A 147 5.27 21.32 1.68
CA ARG A 147 4.19 21.48 0.70
C ARG A 147 4.66 21.14 -0.71
N ALA A 148 5.86 21.57 -1.08
CA ALA A 148 6.46 21.24 -2.37
C ALA A 148 6.70 19.72 -2.50
N ALA A 149 7.18 19.05 -1.45
CA ALA A 149 7.37 17.60 -1.44
C ALA A 149 6.04 16.85 -1.57
N THR A 150 5.00 17.24 -0.80
CA THR A 150 3.66 16.64 -0.90
C THR A 150 3.05 16.84 -2.29
N GLN A 151 3.25 18.03 -2.87
CA GLN A 151 2.79 18.34 -4.22
C GLN A 151 3.50 17.49 -5.28
N MET A 152 4.83 17.34 -5.16
CA MET A 152 5.62 16.47 -6.03
C MET A 152 5.16 15.01 -5.95
N GLU A 153 4.97 14.49 -4.74
CA GLU A 153 4.49 13.13 -4.54
C GLU A 153 3.13 12.90 -5.21
N LEU A 154 2.20 13.84 -5.08
CA LEU A 154 0.91 13.78 -5.76
C LEU A 154 1.07 13.77 -7.28
N GLU A 155 1.92 14.63 -7.83
CA GLU A 155 2.20 14.71 -9.27
C GLU A 155 2.77 13.39 -9.80
N LEU A 156 3.71 12.78 -9.06
CA LEU A 156 4.27 11.48 -9.43
C LEU A 156 3.21 10.37 -9.49
N LYS A 157 2.30 10.33 -8.51
CA LYS A 157 1.17 9.38 -8.48
C LYS A 157 0.23 9.59 -9.68
N ILE A 158 -0.09 10.84 -9.99
CA ILE A 158 -0.92 11.19 -11.16
C ILE A 158 -0.24 10.76 -12.46
N PHE A 159 1.07 11.02 -12.61
CA PHE A 159 1.82 10.64 -13.81
C PHE A 159 1.88 9.12 -13.97
N ARG A 160 2.13 8.38 -12.87
CA ARG A 160 2.11 6.93 -12.87
C ARG A 160 0.78 6.37 -13.37
N MET A 161 -0.33 6.83 -12.81
CA MET A 161 -1.66 6.40 -13.23
C MET A 161 -1.96 6.76 -14.69
N ASN A 162 -1.53 7.93 -15.14
CA ASN A 162 -1.69 8.34 -16.52
C ASN A 162 -0.86 7.48 -17.49
N ARG A 163 0.40 7.16 -17.15
CA ARG A 163 1.26 6.25 -17.95
C ARG A 163 0.67 4.84 -18.05
N LEU A 164 -0.01 4.37 -17.01
CA LEU A 164 -0.75 3.12 -17.01
C LEU A 164 -2.08 3.18 -17.81
N GLY A 165 -2.38 4.32 -18.43
CA GLY A 165 -3.58 4.49 -19.26
C GLY A 165 -4.88 4.58 -18.46
N ILE A 166 -4.81 4.93 -17.17
CA ILE A 166 -6.00 5.16 -16.36
C ILE A 166 -6.64 6.49 -16.78
N PRO A 167 -7.95 6.53 -17.11
CA PRO A 167 -8.62 7.75 -17.55
C PRO A 167 -8.56 8.87 -16.50
N GLN A 168 -8.39 10.12 -16.96
CA GLN A 168 -8.26 11.29 -16.06
C GLN A 168 -9.44 11.44 -15.09
N GLU A 169 -10.65 11.06 -15.50
CA GLU A 169 -11.82 11.08 -14.63
C GLU A 169 -11.69 10.12 -13.45
N ARG A 170 -11.12 8.92 -13.69
CA ARG A 170 -10.85 7.94 -12.64
C ARG A 170 -9.73 8.41 -11.72
N ILE A 171 -8.67 9.01 -12.28
CA ILE A 171 -7.59 9.62 -11.48
C ILE A 171 -8.16 10.74 -10.60
N ALA A 172 -8.99 11.60 -11.15
CA ALA A 172 -9.64 12.70 -10.41
C ALA A 172 -10.50 12.18 -9.26
N LYS A 173 -11.31 11.14 -9.51
CA LYS A 173 -12.13 10.47 -8.50
C LYS A 173 -11.25 9.85 -7.39
N ARG A 174 -10.16 9.19 -7.77
CA ARG A 174 -9.23 8.53 -6.83
C ARG A 174 -8.61 9.51 -5.84
N PHE A 175 -8.28 10.71 -6.28
CA PHE A 175 -7.68 11.77 -5.44
C PHE A 175 -8.73 12.76 -4.88
N GLY A 176 -10.01 12.62 -5.22
CA GLY A 176 -11.06 13.53 -4.74
C GLY A 176 -10.92 14.96 -5.27
N VAL A 177 -10.41 15.12 -6.50
CA VAL A 177 -10.18 16.42 -7.15
C VAL A 177 -10.95 16.53 -8.48
N LEU A 178 -11.02 17.73 -9.05
CA LEU A 178 -11.64 17.92 -10.36
C LEU A 178 -10.72 17.40 -11.48
N GLN A 179 -11.30 16.90 -12.58
CA GLN A 179 -10.56 16.45 -13.75
C GLN A 179 -9.62 17.55 -14.30
N ARG A 180 -10.06 18.81 -14.29
CA ARG A 180 -9.21 19.94 -14.69
C ARG A 180 -7.92 20.06 -13.88
N THR A 181 -7.98 19.73 -12.58
CA THR A 181 -6.78 19.70 -11.72
C THR A 181 -5.79 18.63 -12.22
N ILE A 182 -6.29 17.45 -12.59
CA ILE A 182 -5.45 16.39 -13.17
C ILE A 182 -4.81 16.84 -14.47
N SER A 183 -5.59 17.46 -15.38
CA SER A 183 -5.06 18.00 -16.64
C SER A 183 -3.93 19.03 -16.41
N ASN A 184 -4.08 19.90 -15.41
CA ASN A 184 -3.06 20.90 -15.06
C ASN A 184 -1.77 20.25 -14.54
N HIS A 185 -1.88 19.17 -13.75
CA HIS A 185 -0.69 18.41 -13.32
C HIS A 185 -0.01 17.71 -14.48
N LEU A 186 -0.79 17.05 -15.34
CA LEU A 186 -0.25 16.33 -16.51
C LEU A 186 0.45 17.26 -17.51
N ALA A 187 0.05 18.53 -17.60
CA ALA A 187 0.73 19.52 -18.43
C ALA A 187 2.19 19.79 -18.02
N LYS A 188 2.58 19.46 -16.78
CA LYS A 188 3.96 19.56 -16.27
C LYS A 188 4.83 18.34 -16.62
N MET A 189 4.21 17.22 -16.98
CA MET A 189 4.90 15.96 -17.24
C MET A 189 6.03 16.04 -18.27
N PRO A 190 5.89 16.74 -19.42
CA PRO A 190 6.99 16.86 -20.38
C PRO A 190 8.25 17.50 -19.79
N GLY A 191 8.10 18.53 -18.95
CA GLY A 191 9.23 19.17 -18.28
C GLY A 191 9.96 18.25 -17.31
N LEU A 192 9.22 17.45 -16.56
CA LEU A 192 9.78 16.46 -15.65
C LEU A 192 10.46 15.29 -16.43
N ALA A 193 9.85 14.80 -17.47
CA ALA A 193 10.45 13.79 -18.35
C ALA A 193 11.77 14.30 -18.97
N TYR A 194 11.81 15.57 -19.39
CA TYR A 194 13.04 16.19 -19.90
C TYR A 194 14.15 16.21 -18.85
N LEU A 195 13.85 16.54 -17.58
CA LEU A 195 14.85 16.54 -16.52
C LEU A 195 15.42 15.15 -16.26
N LEU A 196 14.57 14.12 -16.22
CA LEU A 196 14.99 12.75 -16.02
C LEU A 196 15.87 12.25 -17.18
N ASN A 197 15.45 12.49 -18.41
CA ASN A 197 16.22 12.12 -19.60
C ASN A 197 17.57 12.86 -19.68
N THR A 198 17.63 14.11 -19.20
CA THR A 198 18.87 14.88 -19.07
C THR A 198 19.85 14.22 -18.10
N ASP A 199 19.37 13.75 -16.95
CA ASP A 199 20.24 13.09 -15.99
C ASP A 199 20.70 11.70 -16.50
N LEU A 200 19.82 10.94 -17.13
CA LEU A 200 20.19 9.67 -17.79
C LEU A 200 21.26 9.89 -18.87
N SER A 201 21.11 10.93 -19.71
CA SER A 201 22.10 11.28 -20.73
C SER A 201 23.46 11.73 -20.17
N ARG A 202 23.50 12.20 -18.93
CA ARG A 202 24.72 12.53 -18.18
C ARG A 202 25.38 11.31 -17.55
N GLY A 203 24.83 10.12 -17.73
CA GLY A 203 25.39 8.85 -17.21
C GLY A 203 24.91 8.47 -15.81
N PHE A 204 23.89 9.14 -15.25
CA PHE A 204 23.28 8.66 -14.02
C PHE A 204 22.51 7.36 -14.31
N THR A 205 22.61 6.40 -13.39
CA THR A 205 21.81 5.15 -13.49
C THR A 205 20.34 5.44 -13.19
N VAL A 206 19.44 4.55 -13.65
CA VAL A 206 18.01 4.64 -13.36
C VAL A 206 17.73 4.74 -11.85
N SER A 207 18.44 3.95 -11.04
CA SER A 207 18.32 3.98 -9.58
C SER A 207 18.72 5.34 -8.99
N GLN A 208 19.81 5.93 -9.47
CA GLN A 208 20.26 7.28 -9.03
C GLN A 208 19.27 8.36 -9.44
N VAL A 209 18.72 8.29 -10.65
CA VAL A 209 17.70 9.23 -11.12
C VAL A 209 16.42 9.08 -10.30
N ALA A 210 15.98 7.84 -10.05
CA ALA A 210 14.81 7.55 -9.23
C ALA A 210 14.97 8.17 -7.83
N GLN A 211 16.09 7.90 -7.16
CA GLN A 211 16.40 8.45 -5.83
C GLN A 211 16.45 9.99 -5.83
N LYS A 212 17.14 10.59 -6.81
CA LYS A 212 17.32 12.04 -6.91
C LYS A 212 16.00 12.81 -7.04
N HIS A 213 15.08 12.25 -7.81
CA HIS A 213 13.79 12.90 -8.13
C HIS A 213 12.60 12.35 -7.31
N GLY A 214 12.82 11.38 -6.42
CA GLY A 214 11.76 10.75 -5.62
C GLY A 214 10.81 9.87 -6.44
N TRP A 215 11.27 9.33 -7.57
CA TRP A 215 10.48 8.46 -8.44
C TRP A 215 10.72 6.98 -8.11
N THR A 216 9.80 6.12 -8.53
CA THR A 216 10.06 4.67 -8.51
C THR A 216 10.87 4.28 -9.76
N GLU A 217 11.73 3.27 -9.66
CA GLU A 217 12.49 2.79 -10.81
C GLU A 217 11.60 2.41 -12.00
N PRO A 218 10.45 1.71 -11.83
CA PRO A 218 9.55 1.42 -12.94
C PRO A 218 9.06 2.65 -13.70
N MET A 219 8.86 3.78 -13.01
CA MET A 219 8.51 5.04 -13.67
C MET A 219 9.65 5.61 -14.48
N VAL A 220 10.88 5.58 -13.96
CA VAL A 220 12.07 6.03 -14.69
C VAL A 220 12.32 5.11 -15.90
N TRP A 221 12.20 3.80 -15.72
CA TRP A 221 12.28 2.82 -16.82
C TRP A 221 11.24 3.07 -17.91
N SER A 222 10.02 3.45 -17.54
CA SER A 222 8.97 3.76 -18.52
C SER A 222 9.33 4.91 -19.47
N LEU A 223 10.18 5.84 -19.01
CA LEU A 223 10.67 6.96 -19.82
C LEU A 223 11.98 6.61 -20.54
N ALA A 224 12.92 6.00 -19.82
CA ALA A 224 14.22 5.59 -20.37
C ALA A 224 14.09 4.59 -21.53
N LEU A 225 13.05 3.77 -21.52
CA LEU A 225 12.79 2.74 -22.52
C LEU A 225 11.64 3.10 -23.48
N GLU A 226 11.22 4.37 -23.56
CA GLU A 226 10.04 4.76 -24.34
C GLU A 226 10.13 4.35 -25.81
N ASP A 227 11.30 4.55 -26.43
CA ASP A 227 11.57 4.24 -27.84
C ASP A 227 12.13 2.82 -28.08
N LYS A 228 12.23 2.00 -27.04
CA LYS A 228 12.80 0.66 -27.15
C LYS A 228 11.74 -0.38 -27.48
N ASP A 229 12.12 -1.38 -28.27
CA ASP A 229 11.31 -2.58 -28.45
C ASP A 229 11.40 -3.51 -27.22
N ASP A 230 10.62 -4.58 -27.21
CA ASP A 230 10.56 -5.47 -26.04
C ASP A 230 11.88 -6.23 -25.83
N LEU A 231 12.62 -6.58 -26.87
CA LEU A 231 13.92 -7.27 -26.74
C LEU A 231 14.94 -6.35 -26.10
N GLN A 232 15.03 -5.12 -26.58
CA GLN A 232 15.89 -4.09 -26.01
C GLN A 232 15.56 -3.82 -24.55
N ARG A 233 14.26 -3.90 -24.17
CA ARG A 233 13.83 -3.75 -22.76
C ARG A 233 14.35 -4.90 -21.89
N PHE A 234 14.33 -6.13 -22.38
CA PHE A 234 14.93 -7.25 -21.68
C PHE A 234 16.43 -7.05 -21.46
N GLU A 235 17.16 -6.59 -22.48
CA GLU A 235 18.59 -6.31 -22.42
C GLU A 235 18.92 -5.22 -21.40
N GLU A 236 18.24 -4.08 -21.45
CA GLU A 236 18.47 -2.93 -20.56
C GLU A 236 18.14 -3.27 -19.09
N LEU A 237 17.15 -4.12 -18.86
CA LEU A 237 16.79 -4.60 -17.52
C LEU A 237 17.73 -5.71 -17.02
N ASN A 238 18.65 -6.19 -17.88
CA ASN A 238 19.51 -7.33 -17.63
C ASN A 238 18.71 -8.61 -17.34
N TRP A 239 17.63 -8.83 -18.10
CA TRP A 239 16.80 -10.01 -18.02
C TRP A 239 16.99 -10.89 -19.26
N GLY A 240 17.37 -12.16 -19.07
CA GLY A 240 17.43 -13.12 -20.16
C GLY A 240 16.04 -13.54 -20.64
N LEU A 241 15.76 -13.40 -21.93
CA LEU A 241 14.52 -13.89 -22.51
C LEU A 241 14.58 -15.43 -22.65
N ARG A 242 13.59 -16.12 -22.06
CA ARG A 242 13.43 -17.57 -22.16
C ARG A 242 12.38 -17.91 -23.22
N THR A 243 12.77 -18.63 -24.24
CA THR A 243 11.91 -18.98 -25.38
C THR A 243 11.32 -20.39 -25.29
N TRP A 244 11.54 -21.09 -24.20
CA TRP A 244 10.99 -22.41 -23.91
C TRP A 244 9.93 -22.32 -22.79
N ASP A 245 9.23 -23.40 -22.54
CA ASP A 245 8.09 -23.50 -21.62
C ASP A 245 8.45 -23.84 -20.15
N LEU A 246 9.71 -23.61 -19.77
CA LEU A 246 10.18 -23.69 -18.39
C LEU A 246 10.74 -22.33 -17.96
N TRP A 247 10.02 -21.64 -17.06
CA TRP A 247 10.35 -20.31 -16.53
C TRP A 247 10.64 -20.41 -15.04
N ASP A 248 11.90 -20.58 -14.68
CA ASP A 248 12.34 -20.66 -13.30
C ASP A 248 13.15 -19.43 -12.90
N TRP A 249 12.82 -18.83 -11.79
CA TRP A 249 13.56 -17.76 -11.14
C TRP A 249 13.55 -17.99 -9.62
N ASN A 250 14.73 -17.92 -9.03
CA ASN A 250 14.88 -18.13 -7.57
C ASN A 250 14.43 -16.90 -6.78
N ASP A 251 14.64 -15.69 -7.35
CA ASP A 251 14.42 -14.43 -6.68
C ASP A 251 13.45 -13.51 -7.42
N CYS A 252 12.74 -12.69 -6.65
CA CYS A 252 11.96 -11.58 -7.19
C CYS A 252 12.83 -10.33 -7.31
N ASP A 253 12.87 -9.71 -8.48
CA ASP A 253 13.57 -8.45 -8.70
C ASP A 253 12.95 -7.35 -7.83
N ARG A 254 13.76 -6.77 -6.92
CA ARG A 254 13.30 -5.79 -5.93
C ARG A 254 12.92 -4.44 -6.52
N ARG A 255 13.29 -4.18 -7.76
CA ARG A 255 12.93 -2.95 -8.48
C ARG A 255 11.43 -2.88 -8.80
N PHE A 256 10.72 -4.02 -8.84
CA PHE A 256 9.34 -4.15 -9.29
C PHE A 256 8.45 -4.74 -8.20
N GLY A 257 7.36 -4.07 -7.89
CA GLY A 257 6.41 -4.46 -6.85
C GLY A 257 6.93 -4.19 -5.43
N ASP A 258 5.97 -4.05 -4.51
CA ASP A 258 6.27 -3.92 -3.08
C ASP A 258 6.68 -5.27 -2.49
N ASP A 259 7.23 -5.24 -1.27
CA ASP A 259 7.38 -6.44 -0.46
C ASP A 259 5.99 -6.92 -0.02
N TRP A 260 5.56 -8.03 -0.61
CA TRP A 260 4.19 -8.52 -0.52
C TRP A 260 4.17 -10.04 -0.39
N PRO A 261 3.30 -10.61 0.48
CA PRO A 261 3.14 -12.06 0.57
C PRO A 261 2.75 -12.66 -0.79
N GLY A 262 3.46 -13.70 -1.22
CA GLY A 262 3.20 -14.34 -2.50
C GLY A 262 3.71 -13.59 -3.74
N ARG A 263 4.55 -12.55 -3.57
CA ARG A 263 5.16 -11.80 -4.69
C ARG A 263 5.74 -12.72 -5.75
N ILE A 264 5.39 -12.46 -7.00
CA ILE A 264 5.87 -13.19 -8.17
C ILE A 264 7.09 -12.52 -8.81
N PRO A 265 7.95 -13.27 -9.51
CA PRO A 265 9.07 -12.69 -10.26
C PRO A 265 8.58 -11.74 -11.36
N ALA A 266 9.13 -10.53 -11.41
CA ALA A 266 8.80 -9.53 -12.44
C ALA A 266 9.13 -10.05 -13.85
N GLN A 267 10.18 -10.85 -13.99
CA GLN A 267 10.57 -11.51 -15.22
C GLN A 267 9.45 -12.40 -15.80
N MET A 268 8.68 -13.07 -14.93
CA MET A 268 7.54 -13.88 -15.39
C MET A 268 6.48 -13.01 -16.06
N ILE A 269 6.14 -11.87 -15.45
CA ILE A 269 5.20 -10.92 -16.06
C ILE A 269 5.75 -10.37 -17.37
N ALA A 270 7.05 -10.02 -17.43
CA ALA A 270 7.68 -9.54 -18.65
C ALA A 270 7.58 -10.56 -19.80
N HIS A 271 7.80 -11.85 -19.52
CA HIS A 271 7.65 -12.91 -20.51
C HIS A 271 6.20 -13.07 -20.97
N ILE A 272 5.22 -13.00 -20.04
CA ILE A 272 3.79 -13.01 -20.39
C ILE A 272 3.47 -11.84 -21.31
N LEU A 273 3.97 -10.63 -21.02
CA LEU A 273 3.75 -9.45 -21.85
C LEU A 273 4.38 -9.62 -23.24
N TYR A 274 5.61 -10.09 -23.30
CA TYR A 274 6.34 -10.30 -24.57
C TYR A 274 5.63 -11.27 -25.50
N PHE A 275 5.25 -12.45 -25.01
CA PHE A 275 4.67 -13.49 -25.86
C PHE A 275 3.19 -13.27 -26.18
N PHE A 276 2.43 -12.59 -25.30
CA PHE A 276 0.97 -12.59 -25.35
C PHE A 276 0.33 -11.21 -25.45
N SER A 277 1.12 -10.13 -25.52
CA SER A 277 0.66 -8.76 -25.75
C SER A 277 1.61 -7.95 -26.61
N ARG A 278 1.21 -6.75 -26.97
CA ARG A 278 2.02 -5.75 -27.70
C ARG A 278 2.11 -4.47 -26.90
N GLN A 279 3.06 -3.61 -27.23
CA GLN A 279 3.13 -2.27 -26.65
C GLN A 279 1.80 -1.53 -26.85
N ASN A 280 1.41 -0.74 -25.85
CA ASN A 280 0.13 -0.04 -25.73
C ASN A 280 -1.11 -0.93 -25.57
N ASP A 281 -1.01 -2.24 -25.56
CA ASP A 281 -2.13 -3.11 -25.18
C ASP A 281 -2.57 -2.81 -23.74
N LEU A 282 -3.87 -3.03 -23.49
CA LEU A 282 -4.45 -2.91 -22.16
C LEU A 282 -4.38 -4.26 -21.44
N VAL A 283 -3.62 -4.30 -20.38
CA VAL A 283 -3.55 -5.42 -19.43
C VAL A 283 -4.51 -5.17 -18.28
N PHE A 284 -5.18 -6.19 -17.81
CA PHE A 284 -5.98 -6.15 -16.59
C PHE A 284 -5.46 -7.18 -15.59
N ASP A 285 -5.20 -6.72 -14.36
CA ASP A 285 -4.83 -7.58 -13.25
C ASP A 285 -5.89 -7.46 -12.15
N PRO A 286 -6.72 -8.51 -11.95
CA PRO A 286 -7.82 -8.48 -10.98
C PRO A 286 -7.38 -8.64 -9.53
N MET A 287 -6.13 -9.04 -9.27
CA MET A 287 -5.62 -9.38 -7.94
C MET A 287 -4.16 -8.92 -7.81
N GLY A 288 -3.96 -7.59 -7.93
CA GLY A 288 -2.66 -6.96 -8.17
C GLY A 288 -1.64 -7.03 -7.04
N GLY A 289 -2.03 -7.47 -5.83
CA GLY A 289 -1.12 -7.68 -4.71
C GLY A 289 -0.12 -6.54 -4.52
N GLY A 290 1.18 -6.85 -4.57
CA GLY A 290 2.28 -5.88 -4.46
C GLY A 290 2.47 -4.94 -5.65
N GLY A 291 1.71 -5.08 -6.74
CA GLY A 291 1.77 -4.21 -7.92
C GLY A 291 2.88 -4.57 -8.93
N VAL A 292 3.38 -5.81 -8.92
CA VAL A 292 4.41 -6.27 -9.87
C VAL A 292 3.93 -6.11 -11.31
N THR A 293 2.70 -6.52 -11.61
CA THR A 293 2.11 -6.42 -12.95
C THR A 293 2.09 -4.97 -13.45
N SER A 294 1.64 -4.03 -12.63
CA SER A 294 1.59 -2.61 -13.01
C SER A 294 2.98 -2.02 -13.25
N ASP A 295 3.97 -2.40 -12.43
CA ASP A 295 5.35 -1.94 -12.56
C ASP A 295 6.01 -2.46 -13.85
N VAL A 296 5.81 -3.74 -14.16
CA VAL A 296 6.36 -4.33 -15.40
C VAL A 296 5.62 -3.76 -16.62
N CYS A 297 4.32 -3.53 -16.54
CA CYS A 297 3.57 -2.86 -17.62
C CYS A 297 4.11 -1.46 -17.91
N LEU A 298 4.51 -0.68 -16.89
CA LEU A 298 5.20 0.59 -17.09
C LEU A 298 6.50 0.42 -17.87
N ALA A 299 7.38 -0.47 -17.43
CA ALA A 299 8.68 -0.70 -18.06
C ALA A 299 8.56 -1.26 -19.50
N PHE A 300 7.50 -2.00 -19.78
CA PHE A 300 7.23 -2.61 -21.10
C PHE A 300 6.23 -1.83 -21.95
N ASN A 301 5.89 -0.60 -21.57
CA ASN A 301 4.98 0.28 -22.31
C ASN A 301 3.62 -0.37 -22.60
N ARG A 302 3.03 -1.02 -21.60
CA ARG A 302 1.65 -1.52 -21.61
C ARG A 302 0.79 -0.63 -20.70
N ARG A 303 -0.45 -0.45 -21.08
CA ARG A 303 -1.46 0.13 -20.16
C ARG A 303 -1.89 -0.96 -19.20
N CYS A 304 -2.14 -0.60 -17.95
CA CYS A 304 -2.52 -1.57 -16.94
C CYS A 304 -3.63 -1.03 -16.04
N TRP A 305 -4.69 -1.79 -15.91
CA TRP A 305 -5.71 -1.60 -14.90
C TRP A 305 -5.56 -2.69 -13.87
N THR A 306 -5.45 -2.32 -12.63
CA THR A 306 -5.17 -3.24 -11.54
C THR A 306 -6.21 -3.05 -10.44
N ALA A 307 -6.69 -4.16 -9.89
CA ALA A 307 -7.61 -4.19 -8.78
C ALA A 307 -7.07 -5.08 -7.66
N ASP A 308 -7.41 -4.77 -6.40
CA ASP A 308 -7.12 -5.61 -5.26
C ASP A 308 -8.14 -5.37 -4.14
N MET A 309 -8.29 -6.31 -3.21
CA MET A 309 -9.18 -6.12 -2.07
C MET A 309 -8.63 -5.12 -1.04
N ILE A 310 -7.32 -4.90 -1.03
CA ILE A 310 -6.66 -3.99 -0.10
C ILE A 310 -6.43 -2.64 -0.76
N ASP A 311 -7.09 -1.61 -0.25
CA ASP A 311 -6.91 -0.25 -0.72
C ASP A 311 -5.65 0.41 -0.14
N ARG A 312 -4.76 0.84 -1.03
CA ARG A 312 -3.49 1.50 -0.68
C ARG A 312 -3.29 2.81 -1.45
N PRO A 313 -4.19 3.80 -1.26
CA PRO A 313 -4.15 5.05 -2.03
C PRO A 313 -2.86 5.86 -1.81
N ALA A 314 -2.21 5.68 -0.67
CA ALA A 314 -0.98 6.39 -0.33
C ALA A 314 0.23 5.87 -1.11
N THR A 315 0.35 4.56 -1.34
CA THR A 315 1.52 3.93 -1.96
C THR A 315 1.25 3.42 -3.37
N ARG A 316 0.07 2.87 -3.62
CA ARG A 316 -0.35 2.24 -4.88
C ARG A 316 -1.72 2.74 -5.35
N PRO A 317 -1.84 4.04 -5.70
CA PRO A 317 -3.13 4.63 -6.08
C PRO A 317 -3.71 4.02 -7.36
N GLU A 318 -2.88 3.44 -8.22
CA GLU A 318 -3.28 2.75 -9.46
C GLU A 318 -3.99 1.42 -9.20
N ILE A 319 -3.79 0.81 -8.02
CA ILE A 319 -4.52 -0.40 -7.63
C ILE A 319 -5.86 0.04 -7.02
N GLU A 320 -6.93 -0.22 -7.75
CA GLU A 320 -8.26 0.18 -7.30
C GLU A 320 -8.85 -0.85 -6.34
N PRO A 321 -9.52 -0.40 -5.26
CA PRO A 321 -10.14 -1.33 -4.31
C PRO A 321 -11.28 -2.08 -4.97
N TYR A 322 -11.22 -3.40 -4.94
CA TYR A 322 -12.25 -4.28 -5.44
C TYR A 322 -12.32 -5.56 -4.64
N VAL A 323 -13.50 -5.85 -4.11
CA VAL A 323 -13.77 -7.11 -3.41
C VAL A 323 -14.58 -8.02 -4.36
N TRP A 324 -13.96 -9.13 -4.75
CA TRP A 324 -14.65 -10.17 -5.49
C TRP A 324 -15.64 -10.89 -4.55
N ASP A 325 -16.87 -11.08 -5.02
CA ASP A 325 -17.86 -11.80 -4.22
C ASP A 325 -17.48 -13.29 -4.14
N ILE A 326 -17.07 -13.72 -2.95
CA ILE A 326 -16.67 -15.10 -2.67
C ILE A 326 -17.87 -16.03 -2.39
N HIS A 327 -19.08 -15.46 -2.26
CA HIS A 327 -20.26 -16.22 -1.85
C HIS A 327 -21.38 -16.23 -2.90
N GLY A 328 -21.19 -15.61 -4.06
CA GLY A 328 -22.33 -15.46 -4.94
C GLY A 328 -22.10 -15.16 -6.38
N ASP A 329 -23.18 -14.83 -7.01
CA ASP A 329 -23.23 -14.41 -8.39
C ASP A 329 -22.25 -13.29 -8.67
N PHE A 330 -21.16 -13.51 -9.35
CA PHE A 330 -20.27 -12.47 -9.86
C PHE A 330 -21.11 -11.43 -10.65
N LYS A 331 -21.86 -10.61 -9.92
CA LYS A 331 -22.73 -9.58 -10.49
C LYS A 331 -21.93 -8.30 -10.64
N MET A 332 -22.05 -7.70 -11.81
CA MET A 332 -21.61 -6.33 -12.01
C MET A 332 -22.52 -5.41 -11.21
N GLY A 333 -22.13 -5.09 -10.00
CA GLY A 333 -22.82 -4.14 -9.13
C GLY A 333 -21.90 -3.07 -8.59
N GLY A 334 -22.41 -1.84 -8.49
CA GLY A 334 -21.66 -0.72 -7.89
C GLY A 334 -20.56 -0.14 -8.77
N GLU A 335 -19.74 0.70 -8.15
CA GLU A 335 -18.71 1.51 -8.84
C GLU A 335 -17.57 0.67 -9.45
N THR A 336 -17.36 -0.52 -8.96
CA THR A 336 -16.31 -1.45 -9.38
C THR A 336 -16.61 -2.15 -10.70
N ALA A 337 -17.84 -2.10 -11.18
CA ALA A 337 -18.17 -2.50 -12.54
C ALA A 337 -17.46 -1.68 -13.63
N GLY A 338 -16.79 -0.57 -13.25
CA GLY A 338 -16.13 0.37 -14.16
C GLY A 338 -15.14 -0.25 -15.13
N PHE A 339 -14.32 -1.24 -14.71
CA PHE A 339 -13.40 -1.94 -15.61
C PHE A 339 -14.16 -2.72 -16.70
N PHE A 340 -15.17 -3.47 -16.32
CA PHE A 340 -15.93 -4.33 -17.25
C PHE A 340 -16.99 -3.57 -18.04
N ASN A 341 -17.46 -2.44 -17.53
CA ASN A 341 -18.37 -1.54 -18.25
C ASN A 341 -17.67 -0.52 -19.14
N ALA A 342 -16.35 -0.38 -19.03
CA ALA A 342 -15.60 0.52 -19.89
C ALA A 342 -15.80 0.14 -21.37
N LYS A 343 -15.86 1.14 -22.25
CA LYS A 343 -15.92 0.92 -23.70
C LYS A 343 -14.70 0.13 -24.19
N GLN A 344 -13.54 0.35 -23.57
CA GLN A 344 -12.33 -0.37 -23.85
C GLN A 344 -12.25 -1.62 -22.98
N LYS A 345 -12.02 -2.77 -23.61
CA LYS A 345 -11.83 -4.07 -22.96
C LYS A 345 -10.36 -4.46 -22.99
N PRO A 346 -9.86 -5.22 -22.00
CA PRO A 346 -8.47 -5.66 -21.96
C PRO A 346 -8.10 -6.55 -23.15
N ASP A 347 -6.84 -6.43 -23.58
CA ASP A 347 -6.21 -7.30 -24.56
C ASP A 347 -5.67 -8.57 -23.90
N LEU A 348 -5.16 -8.41 -22.69
CA LEU A 348 -4.62 -9.48 -21.85
C LEU A 348 -5.13 -9.32 -20.43
N ILE A 349 -5.49 -10.43 -19.79
CA ILE A 349 -5.72 -10.52 -18.35
C ILE A 349 -4.57 -11.34 -17.77
N ILE A 350 -3.93 -10.85 -16.71
CA ILE A 350 -2.97 -11.60 -15.91
C ILE A 350 -3.64 -11.81 -14.55
N CYS A 351 -3.89 -13.05 -14.19
CA CYS A 351 -4.59 -13.42 -12.98
C CYS A 351 -3.70 -14.34 -12.13
N ASP A 352 -3.24 -13.83 -10.99
CA ASP A 352 -2.47 -14.56 -9.99
C ASP A 352 -3.30 -14.63 -8.70
N PRO A 353 -4.27 -15.53 -8.60
CA PRO A 353 -5.11 -15.64 -7.42
C PRO A 353 -4.27 -16.11 -6.23
N PRO A 354 -4.61 -15.69 -4.99
CA PRO A 354 -3.99 -16.22 -3.78
C PRO A 354 -4.00 -17.76 -3.82
N SER A 355 -2.82 -18.35 -3.64
CA SER A 355 -2.69 -19.81 -3.66
C SER A 355 -3.46 -20.42 -2.52
N PHE A 356 -4.12 -21.57 -2.78
CA PHE A 356 -4.88 -22.28 -1.77
C PHE A 356 -3.99 -22.63 -0.55
N ASP A 357 -4.50 -22.39 0.66
CA ASP A 357 -3.91 -22.72 1.96
C ASP A 357 -2.48 -22.23 2.26
N LYS A 358 -1.91 -21.37 1.41
CA LYS A 358 -0.55 -20.83 1.63
C LYS A 358 -0.47 -19.68 2.61
N THR A 359 -1.59 -19.09 2.98
CA THR A 359 -1.64 -17.82 3.74
C THR A 359 -2.37 -17.97 5.08
N ARG A 360 -2.47 -19.20 5.63
CA ARG A 360 -3.11 -19.41 6.96
C ARG A 360 -2.43 -18.59 8.06
N ASP A 361 -1.12 -18.45 8.03
CA ASP A 361 -0.36 -17.68 9.02
C ASP A 361 -0.25 -16.18 8.68
N ASP A 362 -0.38 -15.81 7.39
CA ASP A 362 -0.34 -14.43 6.89
C ASP A 362 -1.74 -13.89 6.54
N CYS A 363 -2.80 -14.41 7.17
CA CYS A 363 -4.19 -14.21 6.76
C CYS A 363 -4.60 -12.76 6.56
N ILE A 364 -4.74 -12.38 5.30
CA ILE A 364 -5.59 -11.25 4.91
C ILE A 364 -7.04 -11.71 5.16
N PRO A 365 -7.78 -11.08 6.07
CA PRO A 365 -9.17 -11.45 6.33
C PRO A 365 -9.99 -11.48 5.03
N LYS A 366 -10.77 -12.54 4.81
CA LYS A 366 -11.57 -12.76 3.60
C LYS A 366 -10.79 -13.09 2.32
N SER A 367 -9.53 -13.53 2.42
CA SER A 367 -8.82 -14.07 1.27
C SER A 367 -9.47 -15.39 0.81
N ILE A 368 -9.52 -15.59 -0.51
CA ILE A 368 -10.01 -16.87 -1.08
C ILE A 368 -9.13 -18.07 -0.67
N SER A 369 -7.87 -17.85 -0.32
CA SER A 369 -6.95 -18.88 0.15
C SER A 369 -7.43 -19.62 1.42
N THR A 370 -8.33 -18.99 2.20
CA THR A 370 -8.88 -19.55 3.44
C THR A 370 -10.17 -20.33 3.24
N LEU A 371 -10.71 -20.37 2.02
CA LEU A 371 -11.92 -21.10 1.70
C LEU A 371 -11.67 -22.61 1.75
N PRO A 372 -12.70 -23.42 2.06
CA PRO A 372 -12.65 -24.86 1.81
C PRO A 372 -12.31 -25.15 0.33
N ARG A 373 -11.64 -26.29 0.06
CA ARG A 373 -11.15 -26.64 -1.28
C ARG A 373 -12.20 -26.48 -2.38
N GLN A 374 -13.39 -27.02 -2.16
CA GLN A 374 -14.45 -26.96 -3.16
C GLN A 374 -14.92 -25.52 -3.41
N GLU A 375 -15.11 -24.73 -2.33
CA GLU A 375 -15.51 -23.32 -2.44
C GLU A 375 -14.45 -22.48 -3.16
N TYR A 376 -13.15 -22.77 -2.94
CA TYR A 376 -12.05 -22.13 -3.68
C TYR A 376 -12.13 -22.43 -5.19
N LEU A 377 -12.36 -23.69 -5.55
CA LEU A 377 -12.49 -24.09 -6.96
C LEU A 377 -13.77 -23.50 -7.60
N ASP A 378 -14.88 -23.47 -6.87
CA ASP A 378 -16.14 -22.87 -7.33
C ASP A 378 -15.99 -21.34 -7.53
N PHE A 379 -15.25 -20.69 -6.63
CA PHE A 379 -14.91 -19.27 -6.81
C PHE A 379 -14.13 -19.02 -8.10
N LEU A 380 -13.09 -19.82 -8.37
CA LEU A 380 -12.31 -19.69 -9.60
C LEU A 380 -13.16 -19.94 -10.84
N GLU A 381 -14.07 -20.92 -10.83
CA GLU A 381 -15.01 -21.17 -11.91
C GLU A 381 -15.90 -19.95 -12.16
N GLY A 382 -16.46 -19.38 -11.11
CA GLY A 382 -17.26 -18.16 -11.18
C GLY A 382 -16.50 -16.98 -11.77
N LEU A 383 -15.28 -16.74 -11.27
CA LEU A 383 -14.39 -15.67 -11.72
C LEU A 383 -14.06 -15.79 -13.22
N PHE A 384 -13.62 -16.96 -13.65
CA PHE A 384 -13.25 -17.19 -15.06
C PHE A 384 -14.45 -17.10 -15.99
N SER A 385 -15.63 -17.59 -15.56
CA SER A 385 -16.89 -17.43 -16.28
C SER A 385 -17.28 -15.95 -16.43
N PHE A 386 -17.15 -15.19 -15.35
CA PHE A 386 -17.41 -13.76 -15.34
C PHE A 386 -16.49 -13.02 -16.31
N MET A 387 -15.17 -13.24 -16.21
CA MET A 387 -14.17 -12.62 -17.10
C MET A 387 -14.49 -12.91 -18.56
N LYS A 388 -14.84 -14.14 -18.89
CA LYS A 388 -15.16 -14.51 -20.26
C LYS A 388 -16.35 -13.71 -20.83
N ARG A 389 -17.42 -13.55 -20.03
CA ARG A 389 -18.61 -12.81 -20.47
C ARG A 389 -18.35 -11.32 -20.69
N HIS A 390 -17.37 -10.74 -19.99
CA HIS A 390 -17.15 -9.29 -19.95
C HIS A 390 -15.92 -8.82 -20.73
N THR A 391 -15.25 -9.71 -21.43
CA THR A 391 -14.08 -9.42 -22.26
C THR A 391 -14.40 -9.54 -23.75
N LYS A 392 -13.46 -9.17 -24.62
CA LYS A 392 -13.61 -9.36 -26.07
C LYS A 392 -13.08 -10.73 -26.51
N LYS A 393 -13.58 -11.25 -27.64
CA LYS A 393 -13.15 -12.57 -28.17
C LYS A 393 -11.65 -12.71 -28.39
N THR A 394 -10.92 -11.60 -28.58
CA THR A 394 -9.49 -11.59 -28.77
C THR A 394 -8.69 -11.47 -27.47
N THR A 395 -9.36 -11.25 -26.34
CA THR A 395 -8.70 -11.17 -25.03
C THR A 395 -8.04 -12.51 -24.72
N ARG A 396 -6.79 -12.45 -24.28
CA ARG A 396 -6.08 -13.60 -23.69
C ARG A 396 -6.15 -13.55 -22.18
N LEU A 397 -6.12 -14.71 -21.56
CA LEU A 397 -6.05 -14.85 -20.11
C LEU A 397 -4.80 -15.67 -19.77
N ALA A 398 -3.92 -15.12 -18.96
CA ALA A 398 -2.78 -15.82 -18.38
C ALA A 398 -3.05 -16.01 -16.88
N CYS A 399 -3.28 -17.27 -16.48
CA CYS A 399 -3.49 -17.65 -15.09
C CYS A 399 -2.19 -18.21 -14.50
N ILE A 400 -1.77 -17.68 -13.36
CA ILE A 400 -0.61 -18.19 -12.62
C ILE A 400 -1.16 -19.06 -11.49
N MET A 401 -0.99 -20.37 -11.59
CA MET A 401 -1.65 -21.34 -10.73
C MET A 401 -0.61 -22.27 -10.10
N ALA A 402 -0.60 -22.34 -8.77
CA ALA A 402 0.26 -23.26 -8.02
C ALA A 402 -0.52 -24.50 -7.60
N GLU A 403 0.12 -25.67 -7.73
CA GLU A 403 -0.43 -26.91 -7.14
C GLU A 403 -0.33 -26.87 -5.63
N TRP A 404 -1.20 -27.61 -4.98
CA TRP A 404 -1.26 -27.74 -3.52
C TRP A 404 -1.49 -29.19 -3.12
N ARG A 405 -0.90 -29.58 -1.99
CA ARG A 405 -1.14 -30.87 -1.34
C ARG A 405 -1.14 -30.70 0.17
N ASP A 406 -2.10 -31.36 0.83
CA ASP A 406 -2.16 -31.40 2.29
C ASP A 406 -1.12 -32.38 2.82
N PHE A 407 -0.06 -31.89 3.43
CA PHE A 407 1.02 -32.70 4.01
C PHE A 407 0.69 -33.23 5.39
N GLU A 408 -0.28 -32.64 6.08
CA GLU A 408 -0.66 -33.09 7.43
C GLU A 408 -1.58 -34.30 7.39
N ASN A 409 -2.54 -34.27 6.47
CA ASN A 409 -3.63 -35.27 6.39
C ASN A 409 -3.52 -36.22 5.22
N SER A 410 -2.55 -36.05 4.32
CA SER A 410 -2.33 -36.99 3.21
C SER A 410 -1.54 -38.21 3.68
N PRO A 411 -2.10 -39.44 3.64
CA PRO A 411 -1.31 -40.65 3.82
C PRO A 411 -0.34 -40.84 2.64
N ALA A 412 0.78 -41.48 2.89
CA ALA A 412 1.90 -41.65 1.96
C ALA A 412 1.56 -42.27 0.59
N ALA A 413 0.37 -42.86 0.46
CA ALA A 413 -0.10 -43.59 -0.72
C ALA A 413 -1.53 -43.22 -1.11
N ASP A 414 -2.09 -42.12 -0.64
CA ASP A 414 -3.48 -41.80 -0.92
C ASP A 414 -3.61 -41.04 -2.26
N GLU A 415 -4.30 -41.70 -3.19
CA GLU A 415 -4.71 -41.11 -4.48
C GLU A 415 -5.96 -40.21 -4.32
N ASN A 416 -6.32 -39.85 -3.08
CA ASN A 416 -7.56 -39.15 -2.81
C ASN A 416 -7.48 -37.69 -3.30
N SER A 417 -8.32 -37.33 -4.28
CA SER A 417 -8.39 -35.99 -4.89
C SER A 417 -8.76 -34.88 -3.91
N GLU A 418 -9.25 -35.20 -2.71
CA GLU A 418 -9.66 -34.23 -1.70
C GLU A 418 -8.49 -33.58 -0.96
N THR A 419 -7.31 -34.21 -0.98
CA THR A 419 -6.10 -33.73 -0.29
C THR A 419 -5.11 -33.02 -1.20
N SER A 420 -5.51 -32.71 -2.42
CA SER A 420 -4.66 -31.98 -3.39
C SER A 420 -5.47 -31.09 -4.33
N ILE A 421 -4.82 -30.09 -4.89
CA ILE A 421 -5.26 -29.34 -6.07
C ILE A 421 -4.13 -29.43 -7.08
N LEU A 422 -4.39 -30.04 -8.21
CA LEU A 422 -3.41 -30.28 -9.26
C LEU A 422 -3.78 -29.52 -10.53
N ILE A 423 -2.89 -29.50 -11.50
CA ILE A 423 -3.09 -28.78 -12.76
C ILE A 423 -4.37 -29.21 -13.49
N ASP A 424 -4.77 -30.48 -13.40
CA ASP A 424 -5.97 -31.00 -14.07
C ASP A 424 -7.27 -30.42 -13.45
N ASP A 425 -7.30 -30.12 -12.14
CA ASP A 425 -8.41 -29.39 -11.52
C ASP A 425 -8.60 -28.02 -12.16
N TYR A 426 -7.51 -27.27 -12.33
CA TYR A 426 -7.53 -25.96 -12.96
C TYR A 426 -7.95 -26.03 -14.43
N LEU A 427 -7.38 -26.99 -15.18
CA LEU A 427 -7.74 -27.18 -16.60
C LEU A 427 -9.20 -27.59 -16.78
N ARG A 428 -9.74 -28.40 -15.87
CA ARG A 428 -11.16 -28.80 -15.87
C ARG A 428 -12.07 -27.57 -15.69
N ILE A 429 -11.78 -26.72 -14.70
CA ILE A 429 -12.53 -25.49 -14.46
C ILE A 429 -12.44 -24.55 -15.68
N LEU A 430 -11.25 -24.29 -16.16
CA LEU A 430 -11.03 -23.39 -17.29
C LEU A 430 -11.76 -23.86 -18.55
N ASN A 431 -11.71 -25.15 -18.85
CA ASN A 431 -12.44 -25.74 -19.98
C ASN A 431 -13.97 -25.66 -19.80
N LYS A 432 -14.49 -25.92 -18.58
CA LYS A 432 -15.91 -25.82 -18.23
C LYS A 432 -16.43 -24.39 -18.42
N THR A 433 -15.62 -23.38 -18.10
CA THR A 433 -15.97 -21.97 -18.32
C THR A 433 -15.84 -21.54 -19.79
N GLY A 434 -15.40 -22.45 -20.65
CA GLY A 434 -15.30 -22.26 -22.11
C GLY A 434 -14.03 -21.52 -22.56
N TRP A 435 -13.06 -21.29 -21.69
CA TRP A 435 -11.72 -20.90 -22.09
C TRP A 435 -10.98 -22.09 -22.70
N ARG A 436 -10.16 -21.83 -23.73
CA ARG A 436 -9.34 -22.89 -24.37
C ARG A 436 -7.88 -22.57 -24.12
N HIS A 437 -7.17 -23.44 -23.42
CA HIS A 437 -5.73 -23.26 -23.20
C HIS A 437 -4.96 -23.37 -24.53
N THR A 438 -3.95 -22.54 -24.67
CA THR A 438 -3.04 -22.51 -25.83
C THR A 438 -1.61 -22.86 -25.45
N HIS A 439 -1.21 -22.51 -24.21
CA HIS A 439 0.12 -22.80 -23.67
C HIS A 439 -0.02 -23.17 -22.20
N ILE A 440 0.81 -24.09 -21.76
CA ILE A 440 1.03 -24.44 -20.36
C ILE A 440 2.52 -24.32 -20.14
N ILE A 441 2.92 -23.35 -19.33
CA ILE A 441 4.31 -23.02 -19.06
C ILE A 441 4.60 -23.40 -17.63
N GLN A 442 5.65 -24.19 -17.41
CA GLN A 442 6.11 -24.54 -16.07
C GLN A 442 6.85 -23.35 -15.46
N ALA A 443 6.41 -22.92 -14.28
CA ALA A 443 7.03 -21.79 -13.57
C ALA A 443 7.22 -22.16 -12.08
N PRO A 444 8.08 -23.16 -11.79
CA PRO A 444 8.16 -23.78 -10.48
C PRO A 444 8.50 -22.77 -9.39
N LEU A 445 8.01 -23.04 -8.18
CA LEU A 445 8.41 -22.35 -6.97
C LEU A 445 9.81 -22.79 -6.57
N SER A 446 10.62 -21.88 -6.04
CA SER A 446 11.94 -22.26 -5.51
C SER A 446 11.79 -23.26 -4.36
N ALA A 447 12.53 -24.35 -4.44
CA ALA A 447 12.59 -25.38 -3.38
C ALA A 447 13.23 -24.84 -2.08
N GLU A 448 13.99 -23.75 -2.14
CA GLU A 448 14.59 -23.10 -0.96
C GLU A 448 13.56 -22.49 0.00
N ARG A 449 12.29 -22.41 -0.42
CA ARG A 449 11.17 -21.96 0.45
C ARG A 449 10.68 -23.03 1.42
N CYS A 450 11.09 -24.30 1.28
CA CYS A 450 10.74 -25.36 2.22
C CYS A 450 11.67 -25.32 3.44
N SER A 451 11.11 -25.13 4.65
CA SER A 451 11.90 -25.19 5.88
C SER A 451 12.49 -26.60 6.10
N ALA A 452 13.55 -26.67 6.89
CA ALA A 452 14.19 -27.96 7.21
C ALA A 452 13.21 -28.93 7.90
N GLU A 453 12.30 -28.40 8.74
CA GLU A 453 11.26 -29.18 9.42
C GLU A 453 10.28 -29.77 8.42
N VAL A 454 9.80 -28.98 7.46
CA VAL A 454 8.90 -29.44 6.39
C VAL A 454 9.57 -30.50 5.55
N VAL A 455 10.84 -30.33 5.18
CA VAL A 455 11.61 -31.34 4.43
C VAL A 455 11.80 -32.61 5.24
N SER A 456 12.02 -32.52 6.55
CA SER A 456 12.13 -33.70 7.45
C SER A 456 10.82 -34.44 7.53
N ALA A 457 9.71 -33.74 7.72
CA ALA A 457 8.36 -34.35 7.75
C ALA A 457 8.00 -35.05 6.42
N MET A 458 8.35 -34.43 5.28
CA MET A 458 8.18 -35.07 3.96
C MET A 458 8.95 -36.39 3.84
N LYS A 459 10.21 -36.40 4.33
CA LYS A 459 11.04 -37.64 4.31
C LYS A 459 10.45 -38.72 5.21
N GLU A 460 10.05 -38.39 6.42
CA GLU A 460 9.49 -39.29 7.39
C GLU A 460 8.17 -39.92 6.89
N LYS A 461 7.26 -39.06 6.40
CA LYS A 461 5.96 -39.50 5.87
C LYS A 461 6.02 -40.06 4.45
N ARG A 462 7.17 -40.01 3.78
CA ARG A 462 7.38 -40.40 2.37
C ARG A 462 6.43 -39.65 1.41
N ILE A 463 6.19 -38.39 1.67
CA ILE A 463 5.31 -37.54 0.85
C ILE A 463 6.18 -36.68 -0.09
N LEU A 464 5.77 -36.63 -1.36
CA LEU A 464 6.44 -35.76 -2.35
C LEU A 464 5.99 -34.32 -2.17
N GLY A 465 6.94 -33.42 -1.93
CA GLY A 465 6.68 -31.98 -1.89
C GLY A 465 6.26 -31.44 -3.26
N VAL A 466 5.38 -30.43 -3.25
CA VAL A 466 4.87 -29.81 -4.47
C VAL A 466 5.50 -28.42 -4.64
N THR A 467 6.26 -28.27 -5.72
CA THR A 467 6.82 -26.97 -6.16
C THR A 467 6.22 -26.54 -7.49
N SER A 468 5.28 -27.30 -8.02
CA SER A 468 4.68 -27.06 -9.34
C SER A 468 3.83 -25.78 -9.31
N ARG A 469 4.16 -24.87 -10.21
CA ARG A 469 3.37 -23.70 -10.56
C ARG A 469 3.40 -23.55 -12.06
N TYR A 470 2.30 -23.11 -12.62
CA TYR A 470 2.13 -22.98 -14.08
C TYR A 470 1.63 -21.61 -14.45
N VAL A 471 2.03 -21.14 -15.65
CA VAL A 471 1.36 -20.07 -16.36
C VAL A 471 0.51 -20.71 -17.45
N ILE A 472 -0.79 -20.74 -17.26
CA ILE A 472 -1.76 -21.29 -18.21
C ILE A 472 -2.29 -20.15 -19.07
N VAL A 473 -1.99 -20.16 -20.36
CA VAL A 473 -2.45 -19.13 -21.29
C VAL A 473 -3.63 -19.62 -22.10
N LEU A 474 -4.69 -18.82 -22.13
CA LEU A 474 -5.97 -19.19 -22.70
C LEU A 474 -6.47 -18.13 -23.69
N LYS A 475 -7.34 -18.54 -24.56
CA LYS A 475 -8.16 -17.70 -25.45
C LYS A 475 -9.64 -18.05 -25.31
N GLN A 476 -10.49 -17.10 -25.74
CA GLN A 476 -11.94 -17.41 -25.82
C GLN A 476 -12.28 -18.41 -26.91
#